data_fb9b32d2b5c36e9f03919d92600bf776
#
_entry.id   fb9b32d2b5c36e9f03919d92600bf776
#
_cell.length_a   1.000
_cell.length_b   1.000
_cell.length_c   1.000
_cell.angle_alpha   90.00
_cell.angle_beta   90.00
_cell.angle_gamma   90.00
#
_symmetry.space_group_name_H-M   'P 1'
#
loop_
_entity.id
_entity.type
_entity.pdbx_description
1 polymer ?
#
loop_
_entity_poly.entity_id
_entity_poly.type
_entity_poly.pdbx_seq_one_letter_code
_entity_poly.pdbx_strand_id
1 'polypeptide(L)'
;MKTTFFSCVLLFMTVCLFAQTTLTYENNALLTGNSFTFREIQSPDPGNAGSNQIWDFSMVQYSGKNPVSSLQDATLPGFAGIGNYNVSLSENGYDYFMNLSANKLEEMGYVNNEKKLILIYSDPVIKMKYPFTYGDQFTDHFIGVAHYSETSTIDFFGDNRVAADAYGTLIMPDRIIENALRVKSVKTGLQINMCGTTDVNIVKYAWYAPGYRYPLMSISTIENKYSTGNTEVLKSAFTNTQQLIEKSALTGAVNPAKQIEIPDVTVMLSPNPFIDKLIYSYILPADMTVSIDLYDMAGKYIGWLVKNQSQAEGLHTGELNAATYHLIQGVFFMRFAFDKQVIIRKVVKM
;
A
#
# COMPACT_ATOMS: atom_id res chain seq x y z
N MET A 1 -31.46 19.85 -70.61
CA MET A 1 -30.73 19.07 -69.66
C MET A 1 -30.39 19.98 -68.48
N LYS A 2 -31.06 19.81 -67.35
CA LYS A 2 -30.76 20.55 -66.06
C LYS A 2 -29.98 19.60 -65.16
N THR A 3 -28.71 19.90 -64.96
CA THR A 3 -27.83 19.19 -63.99
C THR A 3 -28.00 19.80 -62.62
N THR A 4 -28.61 19.05 -61.72
CA THR A 4 -28.73 19.41 -60.28
C THR A 4 -27.44 18.97 -59.57
N PHE A 5 -26.70 19.95 -59.04
CA PHE A 5 -25.51 19.71 -58.18
C PHE A 5 -25.99 19.45 -56.76
N PHE A 6 -25.79 18.22 -56.27
CA PHE A 6 -26.09 17.83 -54.89
C PHE A 6 -24.85 18.13 -54.06
N SER A 7 -24.88 19.24 -53.32
CA SER A 7 -23.79 19.60 -52.39
C SER A 7 -23.96 18.84 -51.08
N CYS A 8 -23.09 17.86 -50.84
CA CYS A 8 -23.04 17.11 -49.59
C CYS A 8 -22.27 17.93 -48.53
N VAL A 9 -22.99 18.58 -47.63
CA VAL A 9 -22.36 19.25 -46.48
C VAL A 9 -21.99 18.19 -45.44
N LEU A 10 -20.69 17.88 -45.35
CA LEU A 10 -20.13 17.02 -44.31
C LEU A 10 -20.07 17.83 -43.00
N LEU A 11 -21.00 17.58 -42.09
CA LEU A 11 -21.00 18.17 -40.73
C LEU A 11 -19.91 17.47 -39.92
N PHE A 12 -18.73 18.09 -39.78
CA PHE A 12 -17.69 17.66 -38.82
C PHE A 12 -18.20 17.96 -37.40
N MET A 13 -18.77 16.93 -36.75
CA MET A 13 -18.94 16.95 -35.29
C MET A 13 -17.54 16.87 -34.66
N THR A 14 -16.98 18.00 -34.20
CA THR A 14 -15.82 18.01 -33.32
C THR A 14 -16.27 17.45 -31.98
N VAL A 15 -16.06 16.16 -31.77
CA VAL A 15 -16.15 15.56 -30.43
C VAL A 15 -14.95 16.13 -29.67
N CYS A 16 -15.19 17.08 -28.76
CA CYS A 16 -14.20 17.45 -27.76
C CYS A 16 -13.98 16.22 -26.86
N LEU A 17 -12.97 15.43 -27.18
CA LEU A 17 -12.44 14.40 -26.29
C LEU A 17 -11.78 15.14 -25.13
N PHE A 18 -12.54 15.38 -24.06
CA PHE A 18 -11.92 15.72 -22.79
C PHE A 18 -11.02 14.55 -22.41
N ALA A 19 -9.72 14.77 -22.43
CA ALA A 19 -8.77 13.75 -21.99
C ALA A 19 -9.10 13.39 -20.52
N GLN A 20 -9.48 12.14 -20.31
CA GLN A 20 -9.75 11.65 -18.95
C GLN A 20 -8.50 11.81 -18.11
N THR A 21 -8.69 12.26 -16.87
CA THR A 21 -7.59 12.40 -15.91
C THR A 21 -6.90 11.06 -15.69
N THR A 22 -5.61 11.02 -15.94
CA THR A 22 -4.74 9.89 -15.67
C THR A 22 -3.72 10.29 -14.60
N LEU A 23 -3.70 9.54 -13.51
CA LEU A 23 -2.64 9.65 -12.52
C LEU A 23 -1.43 8.89 -13.03
N THR A 24 -0.28 9.56 -13.11
CA THR A 24 0.98 8.96 -13.54
C THR A 24 2.04 9.07 -12.46
N TYR A 25 3.04 8.22 -12.54
CA TYR A 25 4.17 8.29 -11.63
C TYR A 25 4.80 9.70 -11.64
N GLU A 26 5.07 10.26 -12.83
CA GLU A 26 5.72 11.56 -12.99
C GLU A 26 4.93 12.72 -12.37
N ASN A 27 3.59 12.65 -12.40
CA ASN A 27 2.73 13.73 -11.95
C ASN A 27 2.19 13.54 -10.53
N ASN A 28 2.09 12.28 -10.03
CA ASN A 28 1.35 11.98 -8.82
C ASN A 28 2.14 11.15 -7.79
N ALA A 29 3.32 10.64 -8.13
CA ALA A 29 4.15 9.92 -7.17
C ALA A 29 4.57 10.82 -6.00
N LEU A 30 4.66 10.23 -4.82
CA LEU A 30 5.15 10.91 -3.62
C LEU A 30 6.58 11.43 -3.84
N LEU A 31 6.86 12.63 -3.37
CA LEU A 31 8.21 13.22 -3.40
C LEU A 31 8.68 13.44 -1.98
N THR A 32 9.86 12.91 -1.67
CA THR A 32 10.53 13.13 -0.40
C THR A 32 10.89 14.60 -0.19
N GLY A 33 10.93 15.04 1.06
CA GLY A 33 11.14 16.44 1.40
C GLY A 33 9.89 17.32 1.34
N ASN A 34 8.77 16.82 0.83
CA ASN A 34 7.52 17.56 0.84
C ASN A 34 6.80 17.43 2.19
N SER A 35 6.11 18.51 2.55
CA SER A 35 5.18 18.51 3.67
C SER A 35 3.82 19.08 3.23
N PHE A 36 2.74 18.57 3.81
CA PHE A 36 1.40 19.06 3.57
C PHE A 36 0.72 19.36 4.89
N THR A 37 -0.22 20.29 4.87
CA THR A 37 -1.10 20.51 6.01
C THR A 37 -2.48 19.99 5.67
N PHE A 38 -2.93 19.01 6.44
CA PHE A 38 -4.32 18.55 6.37
C PHE A 38 -5.18 19.37 7.32
N ARG A 39 -6.41 19.60 6.89
CA ARG A 39 -7.45 20.15 7.75
C ARG A 39 -8.52 19.10 7.90
N GLU A 40 -8.75 18.70 9.14
CA GLU A 40 -9.87 17.81 9.45
C GLU A 40 -11.18 18.56 9.26
N ILE A 41 -12.12 17.90 8.59
CA ILE A 41 -13.46 18.42 8.32
C ILE A 41 -14.51 17.44 8.85
N GLN A 42 -15.73 17.94 9.08
CA GLN A 42 -16.85 17.04 9.29
C GLN A 42 -17.02 16.17 8.04
N SER A 43 -17.13 14.84 8.24
CA SER A 43 -17.21 13.88 7.13
C SER A 43 -18.46 14.09 6.28
N PRO A 44 -18.37 14.60 5.05
CA PRO A 44 -19.50 14.77 4.15
C PRO A 44 -19.82 13.45 3.41
N ASP A 45 -20.93 13.47 2.67
CA ASP A 45 -21.25 12.40 1.71
C ASP A 45 -20.25 12.43 0.55
N PRO A 46 -19.62 11.31 0.17
CA PRO A 46 -18.68 11.26 -0.95
C PRO A 46 -19.31 11.45 -2.32
N GLY A 47 -20.64 11.48 -2.43
CA GLY A 47 -21.38 11.61 -3.68
C GLY A 47 -21.36 10.35 -4.56
N ASN A 48 -22.00 10.44 -5.73
CA ASN A 48 -22.16 9.34 -6.66
C ASN A 48 -20.86 8.99 -7.40
N ALA A 49 -20.77 7.75 -7.89
CA ALA A 49 -19.77 7.31 -8.85
C ALA A 49 -20.15 7.75 -10.27
N GLY A 50 -19.19 7.73 -11.19
CA GLY A 50 -19.43 7.98 -12.60
C GLY A 50 -18.63 9.14 -13.19
N SER A 51 -18.91 9.46 -14.45
CA SER A 51 -18.26 10.52 -15.21
C SER A 51 -18.89 11.88 -14.92
N ASN A 52 -18.10 12.95 -15.10
CA ASN A 52 -18.54 14.34 -15.04
C ASN A 52 -19.28 14.70 -13.75
N GLN A 53 -18.80 14.18 -12.62
CA GLN A 53 -19.37 14.49 -11.32
C GLN A 53 -18.99 15.90 -10.88
N ILE A 54 -19.85 16.52 -10.05
CA ILE A 54 -19.54 17.76 -9.35
C ILE A 54 -19.61 17.45 -7.86
N TRP A 55 -18.49 17.56 -7.17
CA TRP A 55 -18.40 17.42 -5.73
C TRP A 55 -18.23 18.81 -5.12
N ASP A 56 -19.29 19.34 -4.55
CA ASP A 56 -19.26 20.65 -3.90
C ASP A 56 -19.03 20.50 -2.39
N PHE A 57 -17.79 20.70 -1.99
CA PHE A 57 -17.36 20.75 -0.60
C PHE A 57 -16.96 22.15 -0.16
N SER A 58 -17.43 23.20 -0.85
CA SER A 58 -17.10 24.60 -0.54
C SER A 58 -17.53 25.03 0.86
N MET A 59 -18.57 24.38 1.41
CA MET A 59 -19.17 24.73 2.71
C MET A 59 -18.79 23.77 3.86
N VAL A 60 -17.77 22.91 3.68
CA VAL A 60 -17.37 21.98 4.74
C VAL A 60 -16.86 22.72 5.98
N GLN A 61 -17.20 22.19 7.15
CA GLN A 61 -16.80 22.76 8.42
C GLN A 61 -15.48 22.16 8.87
N TYR A 62 -14.53 23.00 9.24
CA TYR A 62 -13.24 22.59 9.79
C TYR A 62 -13.36 22.28 11.30
N SER A 63 -12.73 21.18 11.76
CA SER A 63 -12.72 20.80 13.17
C SER A 63 -11.74 21.61 14.03
N GLY A 64 -10.97 22.49 13.42
CA GLY A 64 -9.92 23.27 14.09
C GLY A 64 -8.58 22.54 14.28
N LYS A 65 -8.49 21.27 13.93
CA LYS A 65 -7.24 20.51 13.94
C LYS A 65 -6.54 20.60 12.58
N ASN A 66 -5.27 20.96 12.61
CA ASN A 66 -4.41 21.05 11.42
C ASN A 66 -3.20 20.13 11.58
N PRO A 67 -3.35 18.81 11.38
CA PRO A 67 -2.21 17.90 11.41
C PRO A 67 -1.27 18.21 10.24
N VAL A 68 0.02 18.04 10.49
CA VAL A 68 1.06 18.17 9.47
C VAL A 68 1.52 16.78 9.08
N SER A 69 1.63 16.53 7.79
CA SER A 69 2.23 15.31 7.25
C SER A 69 3.51 15.65 6.52
N SER A 70 4.52 14.82 6.67
CA SER A 70 5.82 15.00 6.03
C SER A 70 6.26 13.72 5.33
N LEU A 71 6.89 13.88 4.16
CA LEU A 71 7.50 12.80 3.38
C LEU A 71 9.01 12.87 3.55
N GLN A 72 9.63 11.76 3.91
CA GLN A 72 11.06 11.64 4.13
C GLN A 72 11.64 10.50 3.29
N ASP A 73 12.92 10.62 2.95
CA ASP A 73 13.69 9.51 2.37
C ASP A 73 13.86 8.38 3.40
N ALA A 74 13.89 7.16 2.89
CA ALA A 74 14.06 5.95 3.70
C ALA A 74 15.48 5.77 4.30
N THR A 75 16.31 6.78 4.25
CA THR A 75 17.67 6.76 4.83
C THR A 75 17.71 6.82 6.36
N LEU A 76 16.57 6.98 7.01
CA LEU A 76 16.47 6.80 8.44
C LEU A 76 16.81 5.35 8.80
N PRO A 77 17.56 5.11 9.90
CA PRO A 77 17.89 3.75 10.35
C PRO A 77 16.59 2.96 10.45
N GLY A 78 16.44 1.99 9.52
CA GLY A 78 15.19 1.32 9.29
C GLY A 78 14.69 0.66 10.55
N PHE A 79 13.40 0.67 10.75
CA PHE A 79 12.77 -0.23 11.70
C PHE A 79 13.18 -1.64 11.30
N ALA A 80 13.97 -2.29 12.15
CA ALA A 80 14.34 -3.68 11.94
C ALA A 80 13.06 -4.52 11.80
N GLY A 81 12.85 -5.10 10.61
CA GLY A 81 11.69 -5.94 10.32
C GLY A 81 10.71 -5.42 9.27
N ILE A 82 10.70 -4.12 8.94
CA ILE A 82 9.95 -3.63 7.77
C ILE A 82 10.85 -3.82 6.55
N GLY A 83 10.30 -4.50 5.52
CA GLY A 83 11.01 -4.81 4.27
C GLY A 83 11.51 -3.57 3.52
N ASN A 84 12.02 -3.75 2.33
CA ASN A 84 12.58 -2.67 1.52
C ASN A 84 11.54 -1.57 1.27
N TYR A 85 11.68 -0.43 1.92
CA TYR A 85 10.91 0.78 1.67
C TYR A 85 11.86 1.91 1.23
N ASN A 86 11.36 2.84 0.45
CA ASN A 86 12.14 3.98 -0.05
C ASN A 86 11.51 5.34 0.26
N VAL A 87 10.31 5.36 0.82
CA VAL A 87 9.61 6.57 1.27
C VAL A 87 9.00 6.30 2.63
N SER A 88 9.14 7.23 3.57
CA SER A 88 8.35 7.27 4.79
C SER A 88 7.44 8.49 4.83
N LEU A 89 6.22 8.30 5.33
CA LEU A 89 5.22 9.34 5.50
C LEU A 89 4.82 9.42 6.97
N SER A 90 5.14 10.53 7.62
CA SER A 90 4.66 10.81 8.98
C SER A 90 3.33 11.54 8.92
N GLU A 91 2.27 10.94 9.46
CA GLU A 91 0.91 11.48 9.43
C GLU A 91 0.12 11.06 10.67
N ASN A 92 -0.46 12.02 11.38
CA ASN A 92 -1.36 11.78 12.53
C ASN A 92 -0.79 10.84 13.62
N GLY A 93 0.51 10.95 13.93
CA GLY A 93 1.19 10.11 14.91
C GLY A 93 1.54 8.71 14.40
N TYR A 94 1.37 8.45 13.11
CA TYR A 94 1.83 7.25 12.42
C TYR A 94 2.98 7.58 11.48
N ASP A 95 3.96 6.70 11.44
CA ASP A 95 5.01 6.69 10.42
C ASP A 95 4.75 5.49 9.51
N TYR A 96 4.29 5.76 8.28
CA TYR A 96 4.04 4.77 7.23
C TYR A 96 5.31 4.56 6.43
N PHE A 97 5.66 3.32 6.17
CA PHE A 97 6.80 2.92 5.37
C PHE A 97 6.31 2.38 4.04
N MET A 98 6.75 2.98 2.95
CA MET A 98 6.23 2.69 1.63
C MET A 98 7.35 2.36 0.65
N ASN A 99 7.05 1.46 -0.28
CA ASN A 99 7.87 1.20 -1.45
C ASN A 99 7.21 1.83 -2.67
N LEU A 100 7.85 2.84 -3.24
CA LEU A 100 7.40 3.55 -4.41
C LEU A 100 8.24 3.14 -5.62
N SER A 101 7.60 2.64 -6.66
CA SER A 101 8.18 2.32 -7.95
C SER A 101 7.44 3.04 -9.07
N ALA A 102 7.95 2.96 -10.31
CA ALA A 102 7.33 3.63 -11.46
C ALA A 102 5.89 3.16 -11.76
N ASN A 103 5.52 1.96 -11.32
CA ASN A 103 4.24 1.33 -11.61
C ASN A 103 3.31 1.18 -10.40
N LYS A 104 3.80 1.34 -9.16
CA LYS A 104 2.98 1.17 -7.95
C LYS A 104 3.54 1.87 -6.71
N LEU A 105 2.64 2.09 -5.76
CA LEU A 105 2.93 2.49 -4.38
C LEU A 105 2.42 1.38 -3.45
N GLU A 106 3.31 0.81 -2.65
CA GLU A 106 3.03 -0.25 -1.68
C GLU A 106 3.26 0.26 -0.25
N GLU A 107 2.38 -0.11 0.67
CA GLU A 107 2.56 0.11 2.10
C GLU A 107 3.17 -1.15 2.71
N MET A 108 4.39 -1.03 3.21
CA MET A 108 5.18 -2.12 3.81
C MET A 108 4.86 -2.31 5.29
N GLY A 109 4.30 -1.30 5.92
CA GLY A 109 3.94 -1.28 7.33
C GLY A 109 3.87 0.13 7.89
N TYR A 110 3.58 0.23 9.17
CA TYR A 110 3.57 1.51 9.89
C TYR A 110 3.87 1.35 11.37
N VAL A 111 4.25 2.46 12.00
CA VAL A 111 4.49 2.57 13.43
C VAL A 111 3.61 3.67 14.00
N ASN A 112 3.02 3.43 15.16
CA ASN A 112 2.44 4.47 16.01
C ASN A 112 3.16 4.47 17.35
N ASN A 113 4.02 5.46 17.55
CA ASN A 113 4.88 5.53 18.74
C ASN A 113 4.08 5.76 20.04
N GLU A 114 2.98 6.52 19.97
CA GLU A 114 2.13 6.79 21.15
C GLU A 114 1.43 5.53 21.64
N LYS A 115 0.94 4.70 20.70
CA LYS A 115 0.24 3.45 20.98
C LYS A 115 1.18 2.25 21.11
N LYS A 116 2.48 2.44 20.90
CA LYS A 116 3.49 1.36 20.84
C LYS A 116 3.09 0.25 19.87
N LEU A 117 2.48 0.64 18.75
CA LEU A 117 1.98 -0.27 17.72
C LEU A 117 2.94 -0.27 16.55
N ILE A 118 3.33 -1.46 16.11
CA ILE A 118 4.11 -1.68 14.89
C ILE A 118 3.35 -2.67 14.04
N LEU A 119 2.89 -2.28 12.85
CA LEU A 119 2.34 -3.20 11.86
C LEU A 119 3.39 -3.44 10.77
N ILE A 120 3.64 -4.69 10.47
CA ILE A 120 4.55 -5.13 9.41
C ILE A 120 3.75 -6.02 8.45
N TYR A 121 3.78 -5.70 7.16
CA TYR A 121 3.20 -6.55 6.14
C TYR A 121 4.27 -7.54 5.63
N SER A 122 3.95 -8.83 5.65
CA SER A 122 4.71 -9.87 4.94
C SER A 122 4.27 -9.98 3.47
N ASP A 123 3.04 -9.54 3.18
CA ASP A 123 2.51 -9.31 1.85
C ASP A 123 1.98 -7.86 1.83
N PRO A 124 2.73 -6.91 1.22
CA PRO A 124 2.45 -5.49 1.30
C PRO A 124 1.13 -5.09 0.65
N VAL A 125 0.55 -3.98 1.10
CA VAL A 125 -0.69 -3.44 0.53
C VAL A 125 -0.38 -2.52 -0.64
N ILE A 126 -0.81 -2.87 -1.85
CA ILE A 126 -0.77 -1.94 -3.00
C ILE A 126 -1.82 -0.85 -2.78
N LYS A 127 -1.35 0.39 -2.64
CA LYS A 127 -2.19 1.59 -2.44
C LYS A 127 -2.61 2.22 -3.74
N MET A 128 -1.73 2.20 -4.75
CA MET A 128 -1.93 2.82 -6.06
C MET A 128 -1.12 2.09 -7.12
N LYS A 129 -1.65 1.99 -8.32
CA LYS A 129 -0.91 1.61 -9.54
C LYS A 129 -0.78 2.82 -10.46
N TYR A 130 0.28 2.86 -11.27
CA TYR A 130 0.52 3.90 -12.27
C TYR A 130 0.77 3.28 -13.64
N PRO A 131 0.19 3.83 -14.73
CA PRO A 131 -0.82 4.86 -14.74
C PRO A 131 -2.17 4.36 -14.22
N PHE A 132 -3.04 5.28 -13.74
CA PHE A 132 -4.37 4.94 -13.24
C PHE A 132 -5.38 5.98 -13.71
N THR A 133 -6.43 5.53 -14.40
CA THR A 133 -7.44 6.40 -15.02
C THR A 133 -8.85 5.92 -14.68
N TYR A 134 -9.85 6.76 -14.93
CA TYR A 134 -11.26 6.42 -14.68
C TYR A 134 -11.65 5.08 -15.34
N GLY A 135 -12.25 4.20 -14.56
CA GLY A 135 -12.62 2.83 -14.94
C GLY A 135 -11.58 1.78 -14.58
N ASP A 136 -10.34 2.17 -14.30
CA ASP A 136 -9.32 1.22 -13.82
C ASP A 136 -9.64 0.72 -12.43
N GLN A 137 -9.34 -0.55 -12.19
CA GLN A 137 -9.50 -1.19 -10.89
C GLN A 137 -8.53 -2.35 -10.72
N PHE A 138 -8.24 -2.67 -9.48
CA PHE A 138 -7.49 -3.87 -9.10
C PHE A 138 -7.89 -4.36 -7.71
N THR A 139 -7.61 -5.62 -7.46
CA THR A 139 -7.68 -6.23 -6.12
C THR A 139 -6.27 -6.69 -5.75
N ASP A 140 -5.93 -6.51 -4.50
CA ASP A 140 -4.65 -6.85 -3.92
C ASP A 140 -4.90 -7.61 -2.61
N HIS A 141 -4.13 -8.66 -2.35
CA HIS A 141 -4.15 -9.38 -1.08
C HIS A 141 -3.08 -8.82 -0.17
N PHE A 142 -3.31 -8.86 1.12
CA PHE A 142 -2.31 -8.45 2.10
C PHE A 142 -2.29 -9.37 3.31
N ILE A 143 -1.11 -9.51 3.89
CA ILE A 143 -0.88 -10.23 5.14
C ILE A 143 0.08 -9.40 5.99
N GLY A 144 -0.28 -9.16 7.25
CA GLY A 144 0.55 -8.43 8.18
C GLY A 144 0.38 -8.89 9.62
N VAL A 145 1.30 -8.47 10.47
CA VAL A 145 1.26 -8.69 11.91
C VAL A 145 1.46 -7.37 12.62
N ALA A 146 0.52 -7.02 13.47
CA ALA A 146 0.64 -5.87 14.36
C ALA A 146 1.19 -6.32 15.73
N HIS A 147 2.20 -5.61 16.22
CA HIS A 147 2.83 -5.82 17.52
C HIS A 147 2.50 -4.64 18.43
N TYR A 148 1.87 -4.90 19.58
CA TYR A 148 1.63 -3.91 20.64
C TYR A 148 2.64 -4.03 21.79
N SER A 149 3.29 -5.20 21.89
CA SER A 149 4.36 -5.51 22.85
C SER A 149 5.11 -6.75 22.33
N GLU A 150 6.15 -7.16 23.02
CA GLU A 150 6.88 -8.39 22.70
C GLU A 150 6.00 -9.65 22.70
N THR A 151 4.91 -9.64 23.48
CA THR A 151 4.03 -10.81 23.69
C THR A 151 2.62 -10.66 23.08
N SER A 152 2.25 -9.46 22.63
CA SER A 152 0.91 -9.19 22.14
C SER A 152 0.94 -8.87 20.64
N THR A 153 0.41 -9.78 19.85
CA THR A 153 0.33 -9.64 18.38
C THR A 153 -1.10 -9.79 17.89
N ILE A 154 -1.37 -9.17 16.75
CA ILE A 154 -2.61 -9.32 15.98
C ILE A 154 -2.23 -9.68 14.57
N ASP A 155 -2.65 -10.85 14.10
CA ASP A 155 -2.58 -11.20 12.68
C ASP A 155 -3.64 -10.40 11.93
N PHE A 156 -3.27 -9.79 10.81
CA PHE A 156 -4.18 -9.00 9.98
C PHE A 156 -3.98 -9.34 8.51
N PHE A 157 -5.02 -9.86 7.87
CA PHE A 157 -4.97 -10.25 6.47
C PHE A 157 -6.32 -10.00 5.78
N GLY A 158 -6.29 -9.87 4.46
CA GLY A 158 -7.51 -9.60 3.69
C GLY A 158 -7.23 -9.07 2.30
N ASP A 159 -8.19 -8.31 1.78
CA ASP A 159 -8.18 -7.76 0.43
C ASP A 159 -8.26 -6.24 0.46
N ASN A 160 -7.56 -5.60 -0.48
CA ASN A 160 -7.70 -4.19 -0.80
C ASN A 160 -8.18 -4.05 -2.25
N ARG A 161 -9.41 -3.58 -2.46
CA ARG A 161 -9.98 -3.31 -3.78
C ARG A 161 -9.91 -1.82 -4.04
N VAL A 162 -9.26 -1.44 -5.13
CA VAL A 162 -9.05 -0.04 -5.52
C VAL A 162 -9.64 0.18 -6.90
N ALA A 163 -10.43 1.24 -7.04
CA ALA A 163 -11.07 1.61 -8.30
C ALA A 163 -11.05 3.13 -8.49
N ALA A 164 -10.72 3.58 -9.68
CA ALA A 164 -10.97 4.94 -10.13
C ALA A 164 -12.45 5.04 -10.56
N ASP A 165 -13.34 5.28 -9.58
CA ASP A 165 -14.78 5.08 -9.73
C ASP A 165 -15.53 6.32 -10.22
N ALA A 166 -14.90 7.48 -10.25
CA ALA A 166 -15.49 8.70 -10.75
C ALA A 166 -14.45 9.77 -11.16
N TYR A 167 -14.83 10.66 -12.07
CA TYR A 167 -14.06 11.86 -12.37
C TYR A 167 -14.97 13.06 -12.58
N GLY A 168 -14.44 14.28 -12.37
CA GLY A 168 -15.21 15.49 -12.52
C GLY A 168 -14.59 16.71 -11.85
N THR A 169 -15.40 17.63 -11.38
CA THR A 169 -14.98 18.87 -10.74
C THR A 169 -15.10 18.76 -9.22
N LEU A 170 -14.00 19.00 -8.52
CA LEU A 170 -13.92 19.08 -7.07
C LEU A 170 -13.90 20.57 -6.64
N ILE A 171 -14.94 21.02 -5.96
CA ILE A 171 -15.05 22.37 -5.41
C ILE A 171 -14.71 22.29 -3.92
N MET A 172 -13.62 22.94 -3.53
CA MET A 172 -13.14 23.03 -2.16
C MET A 172 -13.33 24.46 -1.63
N PRO A 173 -13.23 24.72 -0.32
CA PRO A 173 -13.43 26.07 0.23
C PRO A 173 -12.46 27.12 -0.33
N ASP A 174 -11.27 26.70 -0.76
CA ASP A 174 -10.18 27.59 -1.20
C ASP A 174 -9.86 27.48 -2.70
N ARG A 175 -10.43 26.49 -3.41
CA ARG A 175 -10.12 26.27 -4.83
C ARG A 175 -11.12 25.37 -5.55
N ILE A 176 -11.10 25.45 -6.88
CA ILE A 176 -11.83 24.55 -7.77
C ILE A 176 -10.78 23.75 -8.55
N ILE A 177 -10.94 22.45 -8.56
CA ILE A 177 -10.09 21.51 -9.30
C ILE A 177 -10.93 20.85 -10.38
N GLU A 178 -10.68 21.22 -11.61
CA GLU A 178 -11.26 20.55 -12.78
C GLU A 178 -10.53 19.22 -13.03
N ASN A 179 -11.25 18.26 -13.59
CA ASN A 179 -10.71 16.94 -13.94
C ASN A 179 -10.08 16.20 -12.74
N ALA A 180 -10.66 16.32 -11.54
CA ALA A 180 -10.29 15.51 -10.40
C ALA A 180 -10.70 14.05 -10.65
N LEU A 181 -9.83 13.09 -10.31
CA LEU A 181 -10.10 11.67 -10.31
C LEU A 181 -10.39 11.20 -8.88
N ARG A 182 -11.55 10.57 -8.67
CA ARG A 182 -11.85 9.94 -7.39
C ARG A 182 -11.41 8.48 -7.43
N VAL A 183 -10.61 8.10 -6.44
CA VAL A 183 -10.19 6.72 -6.20
C VAL A 183 -10.90 6.23 -4.94
N LYS A 184 -11.69 5.16 -5.09
CA LYS A 184 -12.32 4.44 -4.01
C LYS A 184 -11.47 3.24 -3.67
N SER A 185 -11.12 3.06 -2.40
CA SER A 185 -10.54 1.83 -1.88
C SER A 185 -11.47 1.20 -0.85
N VAL A 186 -11.60 -0.13 -0.90
CA VAL A 186 -12.33 -0.95 0.08
C VAL A 186 -11.36 -2.00 0.58
N LYS A 187 -10.86 -1.81 1.80
CA LYS A 187 -9.97 -2.75 2.46
C LYS A 187 -10.80 -3.57 3.46
N THR A 188 -10.95 -4.85 3.19
CA THR A 188 -11.64 -5.80 4.07
C THR A 188 -10.62 -6.78 4.62
N GLY A 189 -10.70 -7.07 5.91
CA GLY A 189 -9.76 -8.00 6.52
C GLY A 189 -10.24 -8.56 7.83
N LEU A 190 -9.57 -9.63 8.25
CA LEU A 190 -9.76 -10.26 9.54
C LEU A 190 -8.54 -10.00 10.42
N GLN A 191 -8.78 -9.47 11.60
CA GLN A 191 -7.79 -9.40 12.67
C GLN A 191 -8.02 -10.54 13.64
N ILE A 192 -6.95 -11.24 14.01
CA ILE A 192 -6.97 -12.34 14.96
C ILE A 192 -5.98 -12.08 16.09
N ASN A 193 -6.45 -12.13 17.32
CA ASN A 193 -5.62 -12.04 18.52
C ASN A 193 -6.06 -13.05 19.58
N MET A 194 -5.40 -13.04 20.74
CA MET A 194 -5.73 -13.94 21.85
C MET A 194 -7.15 -13.76 22.42
N CYS A 195 -7.78 -12.59 22.20
CA CYS A 195 -9.10 -12.25 22.74
C CYS A 195 -10.23 -12.52 21.77
N GLY A 196 -9.94 -12.88 20.53
CA GLY A 196 -10.96 -13.16 19.50
C GLY A 196 -10.62 -12.59 18.14
N THR A 197 -11.65 -12.41 17.33
CA THR A 197 -11.53 -11.90 15.96
C THR A 197 -12.26 -10.57 15.80
N THR A 198 -11.79 -9.79 14.82
CA THR A 198 -12.44 -8.54 14.40
C THR A 198 -12.49 -8.50 12.88
N ASP A 199 -13.71 -8.43 12.32
CA ASP A 199 -13.87 -8.10 10.91
C ASP A 199 -13.68 -6.60 10.73
N VAL A 200 -12.74 -6.22 9.87
CA VAL A 200 -12.40 -4.83 9.58
C VAL A 200 -12.84 -4.50 8.17
N ASN A 201 -13.61 -3.43 8.02
CA ASN A 201 -13.98 -2.89 6.71
C ASN A 201 -13.65 -1.40 6.67
N ILE A 202 -12.72 -1.01 5.78
CA ILE A 202 -12.30 0.37 5.58
C ILE A 202 -12.70 0.81 4.19
N VAL A 203 -13.60 1.78 4.10
CA VAL A 203 -13.97 2.42 2.84
C VAL A 203 -13.37 3.81 2.80
N LYS A 204 -12.52 4.07 1.82
CA LYS A 204 -11.89 5.39 1.62
C LYS A 204 -12.18 5.91 0.22
N TYR A 205 -12.60 7.16 0.14
CA TYR A 205 -12.67 7.94 -1.08
C TYR A 205 -11.59 9.01 -1.04
N ALA A 206 -10.84 9.15 -2.12
CA ALA A 206 -9.75 10.10 -2.21
C ALA A 206 -9.75 10.77 -3.59
N TRP A 207 -9.66 12.10 -3.63
CA TRP A 207 -9.64 12.90 -4.86
C TRP A 207 -8.22 13.31 -5.19
N TYR A 208 -7.82 13.01 -6.41
CA TYR A 208 -6.50 13.32 -6.95
C TYR A 208 -6.63 14.18 -8.20
N ALA A 209 -5.59 14.93 -8.51
CA ALA A 209 -5.45 15.61 -9.80
C ALA A 209 -3.97 15.57 -10.24
N PRO A 210 -3.70 15.69 -11.56
CA PRO A 210 -2.33 15.74 -12.07
C PRO A 210 -1.54 16.88 -11.43
N GLY A 211 -0.29 16.61 -11.03
CA GLY A 211 0.58 17.59 -10.38
C GLY A 211 0.41 17.68 -8.86
N TYR A 212 -0.60 17.04 -8.28
CA TYR A 212 -0.76 16.90 -6.84
C TYR A 212 -0.28 15.53 -6.38
N ARG A 213 0.67 15.51 -5.47
CA ARG A 213 1.39 14.29 -5.04
C ARG A 213 0.67 13.50 -3.97
N TYR A 214 -0.38 14.07 -3.40
CA TYR A 214 -1.20 13.47 -2.35
C TYR A 214 -2.68 13.80 -2.60
N PRO A 215 -3.64 13.04 -2.03
CA PRO A 215 -5.05 13.37 -2.22
C PRO A 215 -5.36 14.80 -1.77
N LEU A 216 -6.09 15.53 -2.58
CA LEU A 216 -6.59 16.86 -2.25
C LEU A 216 -7.65 16.83 -1.15
N MET A 217 -8.40 15.75 -1.13
CA MET A 217 -9.43 15.46 -0.14
C MET A 217 -9.55 13.96 0.06
N SER A 218 -9.87 13.53 1.26
CA SER A 218 -10.20 12.15 1.54
C SER A 218 -11.33 12.04 2.57
N ILE A 219 -12.17 11.02 2.39
CA ILE A 219 -13.24 10.62 3.30
C ILE A 219 -13.05 9.15 3.60
N SER A 220 -13.00 8.77 4.89
CA SER A 220 -12.80 7.40 5.31
C SER A 220 -13.83 6.97 6.33
N THR A 221 -14.33 5.74 6.19
CA THR A 221 -15.16 5.07 7.17
C THR A 221 -14.51 3.74 7.53
N ILE A 222 -14.28 3.51 8.81
CA ILE A 222 -13.76 2.25 9.35
C ILE A 222 -14.89 1.61 10.16
N GLU A 223 -15.23 0.38 9.84
CA GLU A 223 -16.19 -0.45 10.58
C GLU A 223 -15.46 -1.66 11.13
N ASN A 224 -15.45 -1.81 12.46
CA ASN A 224 -14.89 -2.93 13.19
C ASN A 224 -16.03 -3.75 13.80
N LYS A 225 -16.18 -5.00 13.39
CA LYS A 225 -17.13 -5.95 13.97
C LYS A 225 -16.39 -6.97 14.81
N TYR A 226 -16.54 -6.86 16.11
CA TYR A 226 -15.88 -7.72 17.08
C TYR A 226 -16.64 -9.05 17.24
N SER A 227 -15.90 -10.14 17.46
CA SER A 227 -16.50 -11.46 17.78
C SER A 227 -17.40 -11.46 19.02
N THR A 228 -17.30 -10.44 19.86
CA THR A 228 -18.21 -10.19 21.01
C THR A 228 -19.60 -9.69 20.60
N GLY A 229 -19.83 -9.39 19.31
CA GLY A 229 -21.08 -8.86 18.76
C GLY A 229 -21.14 -7.32 18.70
N ASN A 230 -20.16 -6.62 19.27
CA ASN A 230 -20.10 -5.16 19.19
C ASN A 230 -19.62 -4.69 17.80
N THR A 231 -20.11 -3.54 17.38
CA THR A 231 -19.65 -2.86 16.16
C THR A 231 -19.23 -1.44 16.50
N GLU A 232 -18.07 -1.05 16.01
CA GLU A 232 -17.52 0.32 16.11
C GLU A 232 -17.44 0.91 14.71
N VAL A 233 -17.90 2.15 14.54
CA VAL A 233 -17.80 2.89 13.27
C VAL A 233 -17.10 4.21 13.51
N LEU A 234 -15.96 4.40 12.84
CA LEU A 234 -15.16 5.61 12.87
C LEU A 234 -15.24 6.30 11.51
N LYS A 235 -15.47 7.61 11.50
CA LYS A 235 -15.48 8.41 10.28
C LYS A 235 -14.47 9.53 10.40
N SER A 236 -13.73 9.78 9.32
CA SER A 236 -12.80 10.90 9.21
C SER A 236 -12.81 11.48 7.82
N ALA A 237 -12.57 12.77 7.71
CA ALA A 237 -12.40 13.42 6.42
C ALA A 237 -11.38 14.56 6.55
N PHE A 238 -10.61 14.77 5.49
CA PHE A 238 -9.52 15.74 5.46
C PHE A 238 -9.47 16.43 4.11
N THR A 239 -9.14 17.72 4.12
CA THR A 239 -8.69 18.48 2.95
C THR A 239 -7.20 18.75 3.07
N ASN A 240 -6.53 18.95 1.94
CA ASN A 240 -5.09 19.13 1.86
C ASN A 240 -4.77 20.49 1.23
N THR A 241 -3.83 21.22 1.83
CA THR A 241 -3.37 22.53 1.36
C THR A 241 -2.25 22.44 0.30
N GLN A 242 -1.94 21.25 -0.19
CA GLN A 242 -0.89 21.05 -1.18
C GLN A 242 -1.07 21.97 -2.39
N GLN A 243 0.01 22.59 -2.84
CA GLN A 243 0.07 23.35 -4.09
C GLN A 243 0.51 22.46 -5.25
N LEU A 244 0.25 22.90 -6.47
CA LEU A 244 0.78 22.26 -7.67
C LEU A 244 2.31 22.22 -7.62
N ILE A 245 2.88 21.06 -7.88
CA ILE A 245 4.34 20.88 -8.02
C ILE A 245 4.62 20.67 -9.50
N GLU A 246 5.30 21.62 -10.12
CA GLU A 246 5.65 21.54 -11.52
C GLU A 246 6.62 20.37 -11.80
N LYS A 247 6.51 19.81 -13.01
CA LYS A 247 7.29 18.64 -13.46
C LYS A 247 8.80 18.80 -13.36
N SER A 248 9.32 20.04 -13.37
CA SER A 248 10.75 20.35 -13.23
C SER A 248 11.34 20.01 -11.87
N ALA A 249 10.52 19.83 -10.83
CA ALA A 249 10.99 19.43 -9.50
C ALA A 249 11.43 17.95 -9.42
N LEU A 250 11.05 17.14 -10.41
CA LEU A 250 11.47 15.72 -10.48
C LEU A 250 12.91 15.50 -10.95
N THR A 251 13.55 16.50 -11.57
CA THR A 251 14.91 16.34 -12.12
C THR A 251 16.02 16.33 -11.06
N GLY A 252 15.70 16.60 -9.80
CA GLY A 252 16.65 16.57 -8.68
C GLY A 252 16.44 15.47 -7.65
N ALA A 253 15.28 14.78 -7.68
CA ALA A 253 14.95 13.76 -6.70
C ALA A 253 14.68 12.42 -7.42
N VAL A 254 15.56 11.47 -7.18
CA VAL A 254 15.49 10.11 -7.70
C VAL A 254 15.79 10.04 -9.20
N ASN A 255 17.07 9.99 -9.53
CA ASN A 255 17.48 9.20 -10.67
C ASN A 255 16.80 7.83 -10.46
N PRO A 256 15.87 7.38 -11.30
CA PRO A 256 15.52 5.99 -11.30
C PRO A 256 16.80 5.30 -11.77
N ALA A 257 17.67 4.96 -10.82
CA ALA A 257 18.65 3.93 -11.09
C ALA A 257 17.78 2.85 -11.73
N LYS A 258 18.10 2.55 -12.99
CA LYS A 258 17.51 1.49 -13.78
C LYS A 258 17.37 0.30 -12.81
N GLN A 259 16.25 0.27 -12.06
CA GLN A 259 15.90 -0.87 -11.25
C GLN A 259 15.66 -1.95 -12.29
N ILE A 260 16.63 -2.81 -12.40
CA ILE A 260 16.40 -4.16 -12.89
C ILE A 260 15.35 -4.64 -11.91
N GLU A 261 14.08 -4.71 -12.35
CA GLU A 261 13.02 -5.37 -11.61
C GLU A 261 13.51 -6.81 -11.42
N ILE A 262 14.08 -7.09 -10.26
CA ILE A 262 14.27 -8.48 -9.84
C ILE A 262 12.87 -8.88 -9.41
N PRO A 263 12.19 -9.77 -10.15
CA PRO A 263 10.87 -10.24 -9.76
C PRO A 263 10.93 -10.74 -8.32
N ASP A 264 9.92 -10.41 -7.52
CA ASP A 264 9.91 -10.76 -6.11
C ASP A 264 9.96 -12.27 -5.93
N VAL A 265 10.93 -12.73 -5.15
CA VAL A 265 11.02 -14.15 -4.77
C VAL A 265 9.85 -14.48 -3.85
N THR A 266 9.00 -15.40 -4.28
CA THR A 266 7.90 -15.91 -3.45
C THR A 266 8.37 -17.10 -2.63
N VAL A 267 8.19 -17.06 -1.30
CA VAL A 267 8.51 -18.13 -0.37
C VAL A 267 7.25 -18.74 0.21
N MET A 268 7.08 -20.05 0.06
CA MET A 268 5.99 -20.86 0.60
C MET A 268 6.50 -21.81 1.67
N LEU A 269 5.71 -22.03 2.73
CA LEU A 269 6.01 -22.91 3.85
C LEU A 269 4.81 -23.81 4.15
N SER A 270 5.01 -25.12 4.22
CA SER A 270 3.92 -26.07 4.53
C SER A 270 4.44 -27.38 5.10
N PRO A 271 3.79 -27.96 6.12
CA PRO A 271 2.75 -27.36 6.95
C PRO A 271 3.33 -26.31 7.90
N ASN A 272 2.56 -25.28 8.24
CA ASN A 272 2.90 -24.34 9.30
C ASN A 272 1.60 -23.99 10.06
N PRO A 273 1.39 -24.43 11.31
CA PRO A 273 2.34 -25.14 12.20
C PRO A 273 2.78 -26.54 11.72
N PHE A 274 3.95 -27.00 12.18
CA PHE A 274 4.51 -28.30 11.86
C PHE A 274 4.87 -29.12 13.10
N ILE A 275 4.95 -30.46 12.96
CA ILE A 275 5.37 -31.36 14.06
C ILE A 275 6.85 -31.73 13.87
N ASP A 276 7.20 -32.49 12.86
CA ASP A 276 8.58 -32.98 12.67
C ASP A 276 9.31 -32.26 11.55
N LYS A 277 8.57 -31.93 10.46
CA LYS A 277 9.12 -31.41 9.24
C LYS A 277 8.26 -30.29 8.67
N LEU A 278 8.92 -29.29 8.12
CA LEU A 278 8.32 -28.21 7.35
C LEU A 278 9.04 -28.15 5.99
N ILE A 279 8.28 -28.20 4.92
CA ILE A 279 8.79 -27.98 3.57
C ILE A 279 8.73 -26.48 3.25
N TYR A 280 9.83 -25.96 2.76
CA TYR A 280 9.88 -24.63 2.19
C TYR A 280 10.16 -24.70 0.70
N SER A 281 9.55 -23.82 -0.07
CA SER A 281 9.80 -23.65 -1.49
C SER A 281 9.86 -22.18 -1.87
N TYR A 282 10.63 -21.85 -2.89
CA TYR A 282 10.75 -20.52 -3.46
C TYR A 282 11.07 -20.59 -4.94
N ILE A 283 10.69 -19.53 -5.67
CA ILE A 283 10.96 -19.43 -7.10
C ILE A 283 11.96 -18.30 -7.30
N LEU A 284 13.11 -18.62 -7.88
CA LEU A 284 14.14 -17.64 -8.24
C LEU A 284 13.87 -17.11 -9.65
N PRO A 285 13.83 -15.78 -9.82
CA PRO A 285 13.60 -15.15 -11.12
C PRO A 285 14.85 -15.12 -12.02
N ALA A 286 16.01 -15.42 -11.46
CA ALA A 286 17.31 -15.48 -12.12
C ALA A 286 18.26 -16.33 -11.25
N ASP A 287 19.45 -16.62 -11.75
CA ASP A 287 20.52 -17.23 -10.95
C ASP A 287 20.88 -16.29 -9.79
N MET A 288 20.80 -16.78 -8.56
CA MET A 288 21.00 -15.98 -7.34
C MET A 288 21.79 -16.74 -6.27
N THR A 289 22.48 -16.01 -5.40
CA THR A 289 23.08 -16.59 -4.19
C THR A 289 22.03 -16.65 -3.09
N VAL A 290 21.80 -17.83 -2.56
CA VAL A 290 20.79 -18.12 -1.55
C VAL A 290 21.40 -18.48 -0.23
N SER A 291 20.89 -17.87 0.84
CA SER A 291 21.15 -18.27 2.22
C SER A 291 19.84 -18.39 2.98
N ILE A 292 19.68 -19.47 3.74
CA ILE A 292 18.51 -19.71 4.58
C ILE A 292 18.98 -20.07 5.97
N ASP A 293 18.59 -19.33 6.97
CA ASP A 293 18.96 -19.55 8.36
C ASP A 293 17.76 -19.46 9.31
N LEU A 294 17.94 -20.03 10.49
CA LEU A 294 16.92 -20.20 11.50
C LEU A 294 17.29 -19.47 12.79
N TYR A 295 16.32 -18.79 13.39
CA TYR A 295 16.44 -18.07 14.65
C TYR A 295 15.32 -18.47 15.61
N ASP A 296 15.58 -18.38 16.91
CA ASP A 296 14.53 -18.48 17.92
C ASP A 296 13.74 -17.16 18.07
N MET A 297 12.75 -17.16 18.93
CA MET A 297 11.89 -16.00 19.18
C MET A 297 12.64 -14.79 19.77
N ALA A 298 13.77 -14.99 20.42
CA ALA A 298 14.64 -13.94 20.94
C ALA A 298 15.64 -13.40 19.90
N GLY A 299 15.59 -13.90 18.65
CA GLY A 299 16.52 -13.53 17.59
C GLY A 299 17.88 -14.21 17.69
N LYS A 300 18.03 -15.23 18.55
CA LYS A 300 19.26 -16.01 18.65
C LYS A 300 19.36 -16.95 17.47
N TYR A 301 20.50 -16.92 16.80
CA TYR A 301 20.81 -17.80 15.69
C TYR A 301 20.84 -19.28 16.12
N ILE A 302 20.17 -20.16 15.37
CA ILE A 302 20.11 -21.61 15.61
C ILE A 302 20.98 -22.36 14.60
N GLY A 303 20.84 -22.09 13.31
CA GLY A 303 21.60 -22.79 12.28
C GLY A 303 21.27 -22.38 10.86
N TRP A 304 22.10 -22.83 9.91
CA TRP A 304 21.90 -22.69 8.48
C TRP A 304 21.13 -23.88 7.91
N LEU A 305 20.15 -23.62 7.05
CA LEU A 305 19.54 -24.61 6.16
C LEU A 305 20.23 -24.59 4.79
N VAL A 306 20.55 -23.39 4.30
CA VAL A 306 21.31 -23.13 3.08
C VAL A 306 22.31 -22.02 3.37
N LYS A 307 23.57 -22.17 2.98
CA LYS A 307 24.60 -21.17 3.25
C LYS A 307 25.33 -20.78 1.97
N ASN A 308 25.12 -19.55 1.51
CA ASN A 308 25.78 -18.93 0.35
C ASN A 308 25.87 -19.85 -0.88
N GLN A 309 24.77 -20.50 -1.25
CA GLN A 309 24.72 -21.36 -2.42
C GLN A 309 24.26 -20.56 -3.64
N SER A 310 25.02 -20.67 -4.73
CA SER A 310 24.55 -20.21 -6.04
C SER A 310 23.52 -21.22 -6.55
N GLN A 311 22.33 -20.75 -6.87
CA GLN A 311 21.21 -21.55 -7.36
C GLN A 311 20.68 -20.95 -8.65
N ALA A 312 20.32 -21.81 -9.59
CA ALA A 312 19.80 -21.39 -10.89
C ALA A 312 18.37 -20.84 -10.78
N GLU A 313 17.94 -20.08 -11.79
CA GLU A 313 16.55 -19.68 -12.00
C GLU A 313 15.60 -20.88 -11.87
N GLY A 314 14.43 -20.67 -11.24
CA GLY A 314 13.36 -21.66 -11.13
C GLY A 314 12.94 -22.01 -9.71
N LEU A 315 12.16 -23.08 -9.60
CA LEU A 315 11.60 -23.57 -8.33
C LEU A 315 12.65 -24.36 -7.53
N HIS A 316 12.84 -23.97 -6.28
CA HIS A 316 13.66 -24.65 -5.29
C HIS A 316 12.81 -25.09 -4.11
N THR A 317 13.15 -26.27 -3.56
CA THR A 317 12.46 -26.85 -2.42
C THR A 317 13.47 -27.40 -1.43
N GLY A 318 13.21 -27.21 -0.14
CA GLY A 318 14.01 -27.79 0.94
C GLY A 318 13.14 -28.14 2.14
N GLU A 319 13.78 -28.69 3.16
CA GLU A 319 13.12 -29.19 4.37
C GLU A 319 13.79 -28.61 5.63
N LEU A 320 12.97 -28.11 6.56
CA LEU A 320 13.35 -27.87 7.94
C LEU A 320 12.93 -29.08 8.78
N ASN A 321 13.89 -29.83 9.28
CA ASN A 321 13.65 -30.96 10.18
C ASN A 321 13.89 -30.52 11.63
N ALA A 322 12.85 -30.63 12.48
CA ALA A 322 12.90 -30.20 13.87
C ALA A 322 13.99 -30.91 14.69
N ALA A 323 14.22 -32.20 14.46
CA ALA A 323 15.22 -32.99 15.20
C ALA A 323 16.66 -32.55 14.86
N THR A 324 16.91 -32.17 13.60
CA THR A 324 18.25 -31.72 13.15
C THR A 324 18.69 -30.45 13.87
N TYR A 325 17.73 -29.55 14.15
CA TYR A 325 17.99 -28.27 14.80
C TYR A 325 17.60 -28.25 16.28
N HIS A 326 17.27 -29.44 16.86
CA HIS A 326 16.84 -29.59 18.25
C HIS A 326 15.70 -28.64 18.65
N LEU A 327 14.73 -28.43 17.74
CA LEU A 327 13.63 -27.53 17.98
C LEU A 327 12.64 -28.15 18.97
N ILE A 328 12.38 -27.44 20.05
CA ILE A 328 11.27 -27.71 20.96
C ILE A 328 10.00 -27.02 20.48
N GLN A 329 8.86 -27.31 21.09
CA GLN A 329 7.63 -26.60 20.80
C GLN A 329 7.83 -25.09 21.01
N GLY A 330 7.45 -24.29 19.99
CA GLY A 330 7.64 -22.85 20.04
C GLY A 330 7.58 -22.15 18.67
N VAL A 331 7.90 -20.86 18.69
CA VAL A 331 7.95 -19.98 17.52
C VAL A 331 9.40 -19.77 17.13
N PHE A 332 9.67 -19.87 15.84
CA PHE A 332 10.98 -19.63 15.22
C PHE A 332 10.82 -18.73 14.01
N PHE A 333 11.93 -18.18 13.51
CA PHE A 333 11.98 -17.37 12.32
C PHE A 333 12.97 -17.97 11.32
N MET A 334 12.51 -18.23 10.10
CA MET A 334 13.35 -18.56 8.97
C MET A 334 13.65 -17.29 8.19
N ARG A 335 14.92 -16.97 8.02
CA ARG A 335 15.38 -15.88 7.16
C ARG A 335 15.88 -16.45 5.84
N PHE A 336 15.33 -15.96 4.75
CA PHE A 336 15.72 -16.26 3.38
C PHE A 336 16.41 -15.03 2.82
N ALA A 337 17.67 -15.14 2.43
CA ALA A 337 18.45 -14.09 1.81
C ALA A 337 18.79 -14.48 0.37
N PHE A 338 18.39 -13.64 -0.59
CA PHE A 338 18.57 -13.80 -2.03
C PHE A 338 19.33 -12.57 -2.55
N ASP A 339 20.64 -12.65 -2.77
CA ASP A 339 21.51 -11.52 -3.11
C ASP A 339 21.22 -10.27 -2.25
N LYS A 340 20.38 -9.36 -2.74
CA LYS A 340 20.00 -8.10 -2.07
C LYS A 340 18.62 -8.15 -1.38
N GLN A 341 17.85 -9.22 -1.55
CA GLN A 341 16.52 -9.36 -0.98
C GLN A 341 16.55 -10.28 0.24
N VAL A 342 15.88 -9.91 1.31
CA VAL A 342 15.73 -10.73 2.52
C VAL A 342 14.25 -10.88 2.83
N ILE A 343 13.84 -12.15 3.02
CA ILE A 343 12.46 -12.52 3.40
C ILE A 343 12.52 -13.27 4.73
N ILE A 344 11.73 -12.84 5.71
CA ILE A 344 11.61 -13.53 6.99
C ILE A 344 10.23 -14.16 7.09
N ARG A 345 10.19 -15.42 7.55
CA ARG A 345 8.95 -16.18 7.74
C ARG A 345 8.91 -16.75 9.15
N LYS A 346 7.79 -16.54 9.83
CA LYS A 346 7.49 -17.18 11.12
C LYS A 346 7.14 -18.64 10.88
N VAL A 347 7.71 -19.54 11.67
CA VAL A 347 7.39 -20.96 11.69
C VAL A 347 7.03 -21.38 13.11
N VAL A 348 6.03 -22.26 13.24
CA VAL A 348 5.51 -22.70 14.53
C VAL A 348 5.69 -24.21 14.64
N LYS A 349 6.50 -24.65 15.61
CA LYS A 349 6.69 -26.04 15.98
C LYS A 349 5.68 -26.43 17.06
N MET A 350 4.86 -27.44 16.80
CA MET A 350 3.95 -28.02 17.79
C MET A 350 4.62 -29.14 18.59
#